data_c105978f3c0b94f15f938f74685cf8a8
#
_entry.id   c105978f3c0b94f15f938f74685cf8a8
#
_cell.length_a   1.000
_cell.length_b   1.000
_cell.length_c   1.000
_cell.angle_alpha   90.00
_cell.angle_beta   90.00
_cell.angle_gamma   90.00
#
_symmetry.space_group_name_H-M   'P 1'
#
loop_
_entity.id
_entity.type
_entity.pdbx_description
1 polymer ?
#
loop_
_entity_poly.entity_id
_entity_poly.type
_entity_poly.pdbx_seq_one_letter_code
_entity_poly.pdbx_strand_id
1 'polypeptide(L)'
;MTRKEALADLIAKVEAGERPDNQMIADALHIADARRVYVAKATEGSLDAAKALHEAVLPGWIVHDFSQNSRSMGWNIVLASKSGTYSTSHQSGNVGFCDNPARAWLIAILRALHAQES
;
A
#
# COMPACT_ATOMS: atom_id res chain seq x y z
N MET A 1 -21.35 0.04 0.10
CA MET A 1 -19.98 0.44 0.48
C MET A 1 -19.31 1.16 -0.69
N THR A 2 -18.75 2.34 -0.44
CA THR A 2 -18.02 3.08 -1.46
C THR A 2 -16.62 2.49 -1.64
N ARG A 3 -15.98 2.82 -2.77
CA ARG A 3 -14.59 2.41 -3.00
C ARG A 3 -13.65 2.96 -1.92
N LYS A 4 -13.90 4.19 -1.48
CA LYS A 4 -13.12 4.82 -0.41
C LYS A 4 -13.21 4.02 0.89
N GLU A 5 -14.40 3.57 1.27
CA GLU A 5 -14.60 2.74 2.45
C GLU A 5 -13.94 1.37 2.28
N ALA A 6 -14.04 0.78 1.09
CA ALA A 6 -13.39 -0.50 0.80
C ALA A 6 -11.87 -0.38 0.89
N LEU A 7 -11.30 0.73 0.39
CA LEU A 7 -9.86 1.00 0.51
C LEU A 7 -9.45 1.18 1.97
N ALA A 8 -10.24 1.91 2.76
CA ALA A 8 -9.95 2.10 4.18
C ALA A 8 -9.94 0.77 4.94
N ASP A 9 -10.89 -0.11 4.65
CA ASP A 9 -10.96 -1.43 5.27
C ASP A 9 -9.77 -2.30 4.86
N LEU A 10 -9.38 -2.24 3.59
CA LEU A 10 -8.22 -2.98 3.09
C LEU A 10 -6.93 -2.48 3.73
N ILE A 11 -6.76 -1.18 3.86
CA ILE A 11 -5.60 -0.59 4.54
C ILE A 11 -5.51 -1.10 5.98
N ALA A 12 -6.61 -1.07 6.72
CA ALA A 12 -6.64 -1.54 8.10
C ALA A 12 -6.25 -3.00 8.21
N LYS A 13 -6.73 -3.83 7.28
CA LYS A 13 -6.40 -5.26 7.24
C LYS A 13 -4.91 -5.49 7.02
N VAL A 14 -4.34 -4.78 6.05
CA VAL A 14 -2.91 -4.89 5.70
C VAL A 14 -2.05 -4.36 6.85
N GLU A 15 -2.42 -3.24 7.47
CA GLU A 15 -1.69 -2.68 8.61
C GLU A 15 -1.67 -3.63 9.80
N ALA A 16 -2.74 -4.39 9.99
CA ALA A 16 -2.82 -5.41 11.03
C ALA A 16 -1.96 -6.66 10.74
N GLY A 17 -1.39 -6.73 9.54
CA GLY A 17 -0.59 -7.88 9.12
C GLY A 17 -1.43 -9.08 8.69
N GLU A 18 -2.72 -8.89 8.51
CA GLU A 18 -3.63 -9.94 8.10
C GLU A 18 -3.73 -10.00 6.58
N ARG A 19 -3.84 -11.20 6.04
CA ARG A 19 -4.00 -11.40 4.61
C ARG A 19 -5.43 -11.02 4.20
N PRO A 20 -5.61 -10.04 3.28
CA PRO A 20 -6.94 -9.70 2.81
C PRO A 20 -7.51 -10.80 1.90
N ASP A 21 -8.82 -10.97 1.91
CA ASP A 21 -9.45 -11.93 1.01
C ASP A 21 -9.66 -11.31 -0.38
N ASN A 22 -9.93 -12.16 -1.36
CA ASN A 22 -10.06 -11.76 -2.76
C ASN A 22 -11.20 -10.76 -2.97
N GLN A 23 -12.29 -10.89 -2.22
CA GLN A 23 -13.44 -9.99 -2.35
C GLN A 23 -13.12 -8.58 -1.87
N MET A 24 -12.39 -8.45 -0.76
CA MET A 24 -11.93 -7.15 -0.27
C MET A 24 -11.06 -6.45 -1.30
N ILE A 25 -10.14 -7.19 -1.92
CA ILE A 25 -9.25 -6.65 -2.94
C ILE A 25 -10.05 -6.21 -4.17
N ALA A 26 -11.00 -7.03 -4.61
CA ALA A 26 -11.82 -6.73 -5.76
C ALA A 26 -12.65 -5.46 -5.54
N ASP A 27 -13.25 -5.32 -4.37
CA ASP A 27 -14.08 -4.16 -4.03
C ASP A 27 -13.27 -2.86 -3.97
N ALA A 28 -12.03 -2.95 -3.48
CA ALA A 28 -11.19 -1.78 -3.29
C ALA A 28 -10.43 -1.35 -4.55
N LEU A 29 -9.89 -2.30 -5.32
CA LEU A 29 -8.93 -2.00 -6.37
C LEU A 29 -9.46 -2.13 -7.80
N HIS A 30 -10.53 -2.89 -8.01
CA HIS A 30 -11.12 -3.12 -9.34
C HIS A 30 -10.09 -3.59 -10.38
N ILE A 31 -9.17 -4.46 -9.96
CA ILE A 31 -8.15 -5.01 -10.84
C ILE A 31 -8.47 -6.45 -11.23
N ALA A 32 -7.86 -6.93 -12.32
CA ALA A 32 -8.05 -8.29 -12.80
C ALA A 32 -7.59 -9.32 -11.77
N ASP A 33 -8.21 -10.51 -11.78
CA ASP A 33 -7.89 -11.61 -10.86
C ASP A 33 -6.38 -11.90 -10.81
N ALA A 34 -5.73 -11.91 -11.96
CA ALA A 34 -4.29 -12.20 -12.05
C ALA A 34 -3.44 -11.20 -11.24
N ARG A 35 -3.93 -9.97 -11.06
CA ARG A 35 -3.20 -8.93 -10.31
C ARG A 35 -3.56 -8.87 -8.84
N ARG A 36 -4.72 -9.43 -8.45
CA ARG A 36 -5.15 -9.44 -7.04
C ARG A 36 -4.19 -10.22 -6.16
N VAL A 37 -3.53 -11.23 -6.72
CA VAL A 37 -2.54 -12.03 -6.00
C VAL A 37 -1.36 -11.18 -5.51
N TYR A 38 -1.05 -10.08 -6.21
CA TYR A 38 0.04 -9.20 -5.80
C TYR A 38 -0.23 -8.55 -4.44
N VAL A 39 -1.49 -8.24 -4.13
CA VAL A 39 -1.86 -7.66 -2.84
C VAL A 39 -1.55 -8.64 -1.71
N ALA A 40 -1.97 -9.89 -1.87
CA ALA A 40 -1.71 -10.93 -0.88
C ALA A 40 -0.21 -11.20 -0.71
N LYS A 41 0.50 -11.32 -1.82
CA LYS A 41 1.95 -11.58 -1.80
C LYS A 41 2.73 -10.43 -1.20
N ALA A 42 2.36 -9.18 -1.50
CA ALA A 42 3.00 -8.01 -0.91
C ALA A 42 2.75 -7.95 0.60
N THR A 43 1.55 -8.30 1.05
CA THR A 43 1.23 -8.39 2.48
C THR A 43 2.14 -9.42 3.18
N GLU A 44 2.49 -10.49 2.49
CA GLU A 44 3.35 -11.55 3.00
C GLU A 44 4.85 -11.25 2.84
N GLY A 45 5.22 -10.16 2.17
CA GLY A 45 6.61 -9.72 2.08
C GLY A 45 7.26 -9.74 0.70
N SER A 46 6.49 -9.95 -0.37
CA SER A 46 7.04 -9.95 -1.72
C SER A 46 7.21 -8.54 -2.28
N LEU A 47 8.46 -8.09 -2.40
CA LEU A 47 8.78 -6.79 -3.00
C LEU A 47 8.45 -6.76 -4.49
N ASP A 48 8.64 -7.88 -5.19
CA ASP A 48 8.30 -7.98 -6.60
C ASP A 48 6.80 -7.79 -6.82
N ALA A 49 5.98 -8.35 -5.93
CA ALA A 49 4.53 -8.18 -6.00
C ALA A 49 4.12 -6.74 -5.72
N ALA A 50 4.73 -6.09 -4.74
CA ALA A 50 4.47 -4.68 -4.43
C ALA A 50 4.81 -3.79 -5.62
N LYS A 51 5.96 -4.03 -6.25
CA LYS A 51 6.39 -3.28 -7.44
C LYS A 51 5.43 -3.48 -8.60
N ALA A 52 5.03 -4.72 -8.86
CA ALA A 52 4.10 -5.04 -9.94
C ALA A 52 2.75 -4.35 -9.74
N LEU A 53 2.26 -4.34 -8.50
CA LEU A 53 1.01 -3.66 -8.17
C LEU A 53 1.14 -2.14 -8.34
N HIS A 54 2.26 -1.57 -7.87
CA HIS A 54 2.52 -0.13 -8.01
C HIS A 54 2.45 0.29 -9.49
N GLU A 55 3.10 -0.44 -10.36
CA GLU A 55 3.12 -0.15 -11.80
C GLU A 55 1.73 -0.30 -12.42
N ALA A 56 0.92 -1.21 -11.89
CA ALA A 56 -0.42 -1.46 -12.42
C ALA A 56 -1.44 -0.39 -12.00
N VAL A 57 -1.38 0.08 -10.76
CA VAL A 57 -2.42 0.96 -10.19
C VAL A 57 -1.99 2.42 -10.00
N LEU A 58 -0.70 2.70 -10.00
CA LEU A 58 -0.15 4.05 -9.87
C LEU A 58 0.87 4.34 -10.96
N PRO A 59 0.48 4.22 -12.23
CA PRO A 59 1.41 4.52 -13.33
C PRO A 59 1.86 5.97 -13.25
N GLY A 60 3.15 6.20 -13.39
CA GLY A 60 3.73 7.55 -13.31
C GLY A 60 4.11 8.00 -11.90
N TRP A 61 3.70 7.28 -10.87
CA TRP A 61 4.19 7.52 -9.51
C TRP A 61 5.56 6.88 -9.33
N ILE A 62 6.42 7.56 -8.57
CA ILE A 62 7.77 7.04 -8.27
C ILE A 62 7.91 6.74 -6.79
N VAL A 63 8.87 5.89 -6.46
CA VAL A 63 9.27 5.70 -5.07
C VAL A 63 10.23 6.83 -4.70
N HIS A 64 9.75 7.77 -3.90
CA HIS A 64 10.50 8.95 -3.49
C HIS A 64 11.48 8.62 -2.37
N ASP A 65 11.07 7.79 -1.42
CA ASP A 65 11.91 7.34 -0.32
C ASP A 65 11.60 5.89 0.02
N PHE A 66 12.64 5.12 0.28
CA PHE A 66 12.56 3.72 0.66
C PHE A 66 13.66 3.49 1.69
N SER A 67 13.31 3.71 2.96
CA SER A 67 14.30 3.70 4.02
C SER A 67 13.82 2.93 5.24
N GLN A 68 14.79 2.44 6.01
CA GLN A 68 14.52 1.77 7.27
C GLN A 68 14.78 2.73 8.42
N ASN A 69 13.83 2.80 9.36
CA ASN A 69 14.00 3.60 10.56
C ASN A 69 14.98 2.89 11.50
N SER A 70 16.07 3.56 11.85
CA SER A 70 17.12 2.97 12.66
C SER A 70 16.72 2.66 14.10
N ARG A 71 15.70 3.34 14.62
CA ARG A 71 15.25 3.12 16.01
C ARG A 71 14.24 1.99 16.13
N SER A 72 13.26 1.97 15.23
CA SER A 72 12.17 1.00 15.29
C SER A 72 12.41 -0.21 14.41
N MET A 73 13.43 -0.15 13.53
CA MET A 73 13.71 -1.16 12.51
C MET A 73 12.56 -1.34 11.51
N GLY A 74 11.60 -0.44 11.52
CA GLY A 74 10.50 -0.44 10.57
C GLY A 74 10.84 0.33 9.30
N TRP A 75 10.06 0.13 8.26
CA TRP A 75 10.30 0.72 6.94
C TRP A 75 9.41 1.93 6.69
N ASN A 76 9.98 2.93 6.05
CA ASN A 76 9.26 4.10 5.57
C ASN A 76 9.33 4.15 4.05
N ILE A 77 8.20 4.06 3.41
CA ILE A 77 8.09 4.13 1.95
C ILE A 77 7.28 5.38 1.62
N VAL A 78 7.84 6.25 0.81
CA VAL A 78 7.15 7.46 0.34
C VAL A 78 7.03 7.39 -1.18
N LEU A 79 5.82 7.53 -1.67
CA LEU A 79 5.53 7.56 -3.10
C LEU A 79 5.20 8.98 -3.51
N ALA A 80 5.59 9.39 -4.71
CA ALA A 80 5.33 10.72 -5.21
C ALA A 80 4.75 10.67 -6.62
N SER A 81 3.72 11.48 -6.87
CA SER A 81 3.15 11.66 -8.20
C SER A 81 3.92 12.74 -8.96
N LYS A 82 3.70 12.83 -10.28
CA LYS A 82 4.28 13.88 -11.12
C LYS A 82 3.80 15.28 -10.72
N SER A 83 2.62 15.37 -10.12
CA SER A 83 2.04 16.64 -9.67
C SER A 83 2.55 17.10 -8.30
N GLY A 84 3.40 16.31 -7.65
CA GLY A 84 3.95 16.65 -6.33
C GLY A 84 3.12 16.18 -5.15
N THR A 85 2.16 15.28 -5.38
CA THR A 85 1.40 14.66 -4.29
C THR A 85 2.19 13.49 -3.72
N TYR A 86 2.22 13.38 -2.40
CA TYR A 86 2.97 12.33 -1.69
C TYR A 86 2.03 11.40 -0.95
N SER A 87 2.44 10.12 -0.84
CA SER A 87 1.77 9.14 0.00
C SER A 87 2.84 8.36 0.76
N THR A 88 2.60 8.09 2.02
CA THR A 88 3.56 7.43 2.89
C THR A 88 2.96 6.22 3.58
N SER A 89 3.81 5.22 3.86
CA SER A 89 3.43 4.06 4.66
C SER A 89 3.32 4.38 6.15
N HIS A 90 3.99 5.45 6.59
CA HIS A 90 3.96 5.86 7.99
C HIS A 90 2.79 6.79 8.23
N GLN A 91 1.96 6.46 9.21
CA GLN A 91 0.83 7.29 9.60
C GLN A 91 1.25 8.29 10.66
N SER A 92 0.94 9.57 10.42
CA SER A 92 1.22 10.65 11.37
C SER A 92 0.55 10.36 12.73
N GLY A 93 1.33 10.47 13.79
CA GLY A 93 0.85 10.21 15.15
C GLY A 93 0.85 8.74 15.54
N ASN A 94 1.14 7.85 14.62
CA ASN A 94 1.27 6.42 14.90
C ASN A 94 2.69 6.13 15.39
N VAL A 95 2.79 5.25 16.38
CA VAL A 95 4.08 4.90 16.99
C VAL A 95 4.83 3.80 16.24
N GLY A 96 4.16 3.10 15.31
CA GLY A 96 4.76 1.95 14.62
C GLY A 96 5.03 2.19 13.16
N PHE A 97 6.23 1.86 12.72
CA PHE A 97 6.54 1.65 11.31
C PHE A 97 6.29 0.19 10.98
N CYS A 98 5.92 -0.10 9.75
CA CYS A 98 5.77 -1.48 9.29
C CYS A 98 7.15 -2.15 9.23
N ASP A 99 7.29 -3.33 9.80
CA ASP A 99 8.56 -4.07 9.83
C ASP A 99 8.84 -4.83 8.53
N ASN A 100 7.90 -4.85 7.61
CA ASN A 100 8.01 -5.54 6.33
C ASN A 100 8.01 -4.52 5.19
N PRO A 101 9.11 -4.40 4.42
CA PRO A 101 9.19 -3.36 3.39
C PRO A 101 8.15 -3.52 2.26
N ALA A 102 7.82 -4.74 1.88
CA ALA A 102 6.80 -4.97 0.85
C ALA A 102 5.41 -4.56 1.34
N ARG A 103 5.08 -4.90 2.59
CA ARG A 103 3.82 -4.49 3.20
C ARG A 103 3.75 -2.97 3.35
N ALA A 104 4.86 -2.34 3.75
CA ALA A 104 4.94 -0.88 3.86
C ALA A 104 4.69 -0.23 2.50
N TRP A 105 5.29 -0.75 1.45
CA TRP A 105 5.07 -0.27 0.09
C TRP A 105 3.60 -0.40 -0.32
N LEU A 106 3.00 -1.56 -0.03
CA LEU A 106 1.58 -1.79 -0.28
C LEU A 106 0.70 -0.77 0.45
N ILE A 107 0.99 -0.50 1.72
CA ILE A 107 0.24 0.49 2.50
C ILE A 107 0.32 1.87 1.84
N ALA A 108 1.50 2.29 1.39
CA ALA A 108 1.68 3.57 0.70
C ALA A 108 0.87 3.63 -0.60
N ILE A 109 0.85 2.53 -1.37
CA ILE A 109 0.03 2.42 -2.58
C ILE A 109 -1.45 2.61 -2.26
N LEU A 110 -1.95 1.88 -1.27
CA LEU A 110 -3.36 1.91 -0.90
C LEU A 110 -3.78 3.28 -0.37
N ARG A 111 -2.93 3.95 0.39
CA ARG A 111 -3.18 5.31 0.87
C ARG A 111 -3.23 6.32 -0.27
N ALA A 112 -2.37 6.16 -1.28
CA ALA A 112 -2.40 7.02 -2.47
C ALA A 112 -3.73 6.88 -3.19
N LEU A 113 -4.21 5.66 -3.37
CA LEU A 113 -5.50 5.39 -4.00
C LEU A 113 -6.65 5.93 -3.17
N HIS A 114 -6.60 5.76 -1.86
CA HIS A 114 -7.62 6.27 -0.94
C HIS A 114 -7.72 7.80 -1.01
N ALA A 115 -6.60 8.48 -1.08
CA ALA A 115 -6.56 9.94 -1.17
C ALA A 115 -7.16 10.46 -2.49
N GLN A 116 -7.08 9.68 -3.56
CA GLN A 116 -7.68 10.03 -4.85
C GLN A 116 -9.21 9.88 -4.86
N GLU A 117 -9.76 9.15 -3.92
CA GLU A 117 -11.20 8.93 -3.77
C GLU A 117 -11.81 9.98 -2.84
N SER A 118 -11.70 11.20 -3.19
CA SER A 118 -12.24 12.30 -2.36
C SER A 118 -13.68 12.65 -2.69
#